data_cfa4420846a01f4cb6406c911cf16f48
#
_entry.id   cfa4420846a01f4cb6406c911cf16f48
#
_cell.length_a   1.000
_cell.length_b   1.000
_cell.length_c   1.000
_cell.angle_alpha   90.00
_cell.angle_beta   90.00
_cell.angle_gamma   90.00
#
_symmetry.space_group_name_H-M   'P 1'
#
loop_
_entity.id
_entity.type
_entity.pdbx_description
1 polymer ?
#
loop_
_entity_poly.entity_id
_entity_poly.type
_entity_poly.pdbx_seq_one_letter_code
_entity_poly.pdbx_strand_id
1 'polypeptide(L)'
;SNTGGQASTSSFTGQNTKMSIHGKAIAGKQERRKEIAQIAMMHPRTYVAQTTCAHMNHFYKAVLGALEFDGPAIISCYTTCQPEHGVADNMATDQARLAVDTRAFPLLIYDPRKGDTIRERLSLQGNPAVNEDWWTNPKTGQQVDFIDFARSEGRFGKHFDKQGNPSPT
;
A
#
# COMPACT_ATOMS: atom_id res chain seq x y z
N SER A 1 -11.94 3.31 -2.40
CA SER A 1 -11.30 2.32 -1.55
C SER A 1 -11.33 0.96 -2.20
N ASN A 2 -10.36 0.13 -1.86
CA ASN A 2 -10.28 -1.24 -2.36
C ASN A 2 -10.64 -2.20 -1.22
N THR A 3 -11.85 -2.74 -1.26
CA THR A 3 -12.34 -3.65 -0.22
C THR A 3 -12.05 -5.13 -0.51
N GLY A 4 -11.44 -5.45 -1.68
CA GLY A 4 -11.26 -6.85 -2.09
C GLY A 4 -12.53 -7.54 -2.61
N GLY A 5 -13.72 -7.10 -2.19
CA GLY A 5 -14.99 -7.62 -2.69
C GLY A 5 -15.36 -7.05 -4.06
N GLN A 6 -15.11 -5.78 -4.28
CA GLN A 6 -15.46 -5.05 -5.49
C GLN A 6 -14.27 -4.90 -6.45
N ALA A 7 -14.52 -4.95 -7.75
CA ALA A 7 -13.56 -4.51 -8.74
C ALA A 7 -13.32 -3.01 -8.59
N SER A 8 -12.08 -2.61 -8.35
CA SER A 8 -11.69 -1.22 -8.13
C SER A 8 -10.46 -0.86 -8.96
N THR A 9 -10.41 0.36 -9.44
CA THR A 9 -9.21 0.87 -10.13
C THR A 9 -7.99 0.99 -9.20
N SER A 10 -8.22 1.01 -7.88
CA SER A 10 -7.18 1.02 -6.83
C SER A 10 -6.75 -0.39 -6.40
N SER A 11 -7.37 -1.44 -6.90
CA SER A 11 -6.95 -2.83 -6.63
C SER A 11 -5.58 -3.09 -7.21
N PHE A 12 -4.77 -3.87 -6.50
CA PHE A 12 -3.47 -4.32 -7.01
C PHE A 12 -3.62 -5.15 -8.28
N THR A 13 -2.66 -5.02 -9.19
CA THR A 13 -2.49 -5.97 -10.30
C THR A 13 -2.32 -7.37 -9.74
N GLY A 14 -2.94 -8.36 -10.37
CA GLY A 14 -2.95 -9.75 -9.91
C GLY A 14 -3.97 -10.05 -8.80
N GLN A 15 -4.59 -9.06 -8.19
CA GLN A 15 -5.59 -9.28 -7.15
C GLN A 15 -6.86 -9.93 -7.72
N ASN A 16 -7.33 -10.97 -7.04
CA ASN A 16 -8.68 -11.49 -7.24
C ASN A 16 -9.67 -10.74 -6.36
N THR A 17 -10.87 -10.50 -6.88
CA THR A 17 -11.99 -9.96 -6.12
C THR A 17 -13.23 -10.82 -6.36
N LYS A 18 -14.16 -10.86 -5.42
CA LYS A 18 -15.39 -11.67 -5.56
C LYS A 18 -16.27 -11.20 -6.72
N MET A 19 -16.27 -9.91 -7.01
CA MET A 19 -17.13 -9.30 -8.03
C MET A 19 -16.43 -9.06 -9.37
N SER A 20 -15.14 -9.36 -9.49
CA SER A 20 -14.45 -9.23 -10.76
C SER A 20 -14.58 -10.50 -11.60
N ILE A 21 -14.89 -10.31 -12.88
CA ILE A 21 -15.05 -11.40 -13.85
C ILE A 21 -13.66 -11.85 -14.37
N HIS A 22 -12.78 -12.24 -13.46
CA HIS A 22 -11.54 -12.89 -13.85
C HIS A 22 -11.80 -14.40 -13.94
N GLY A 23 -11.95 -14.90 -15.15
CA GLY A 23 -12.13 -16.34 -15.40
C GLY A 23 -10.92 -17.16 -14.92
N LYS A 24 -11.00 -18.49 -15.04
CA LYS A 24 -9.92 -19.40 -14.63
C LYS A 24 -8.61 -19.18 -15.41
N ALA A 25 -8.69 -18.65 -16.63
CA ALA A 25 -7.53 -18.37 -17.47
C ALA A 25 -6.80 -17.06 -17.12
N ILE A 26 -7.43 -16.20 -16.33
CA ILE A 26 -6.86 -14.90 -15.92
C ILE A 26 -6.66 -14.95 -14.41
N ALA A 27 -5.42 -14.85 -13.98
CA ALA A 27 -5.04 -14.99 -12.57
C ALA A 27 -5.26 -13.69 -11.76
N GLY A 28 -6.31 -12.92 -12.04
CA GLY A 28 -6.64 -11.69 -11.35
C GLY A 28 -6.60 -10.46 -12.26
N LYS A 29 -6.66 -9.29 -11.66
CA LYS A 29 -6.68 -8.02 -12.37
C LYS A 29 -5.42 -7.83 -13.21
N GLN A 30 -5.58 -7.45 -14.48
CA GLN A 30 -4.46 -7.25 -15.42
C GLN A 30 -4.00 -5.79 -15.46
N GLU A 31 -4.89 -4.85 -15.18
CA GLU A 31 -4.59 -3.43 -15.27
C GLU A 31 -3.76 -2.98 -14.06
N ARG A 32 -2.86 -2.03 -14.34
CA ARG A 32 -2.13 -1.34 -13.29
C ARG A 32 -3.08 -0.56 -12.38
N ARG A 33 -2.87 -0.62 -11.07
CA ARG A 33 -3.67 0.14 -10.12
C ARG A 33 -3.46 1.64 -10.30
N LYS A 34 -4.50 2.41 -10.03
CA LYS A 34 -4.39 3.87 -9.92
C LYS A 34 -3.90 4.24 -8.53
N GLU A 35 -2.86 5.05 -8.49
CA GLU A 35 -2.25 5.56 -7.26
C GLU A 35 -2.91 6.87 -6.86
N ILE A 36 -3.88 6.80 -5.93
CA ILE A 36 -4.68 7.98 -5.55
C ILE A 36 -3.83 9.10 -4.97
N ALA A 37 -2.79 8.79 -4.21
CA ALA A 37 -1.87 9.78 -3.67
C ALA A 37 -1.14 10.54 -4.78
N GLN A 38 -0.65 9.83 -5.82
CA GLN A 38 0.02 10.45 -6.97
C GLN A 38 -0.94 11.35 -7.76
N ILE A 39 -2.18 10.89 -7.98
CA ILE A 39 -3.21 11.70 -8.65
C ILE A 39 -3.49 12.99 -7.85
N ALA A 40 -3.59 12.88 -6.53
CA ALA A 40 -3.81 14.02 -5.65
C ALA A 40 -2.63 15.01 -5.64
N MET A 41 -1.39 14.52 -5.69
CA MET A 41 -0.18 15.38 -5.78
C MET A 41 -0.10 16.19 -7.07
N MET A 42 -0.82 15.81 -8.13
CA MET A 42 -0.92 16.61 -9.36
C MET A 42 -1.73 17.91 -9.17
N HIS A 43 -2.48 18.05 -8.08
CA HIS A 43 -3.16 19.28 -7.70
C HIS A 43 -2.22 20.15 -6.86
N PRO A 44 -1.76 21.32 -7.36
CA PRO A 44 -0.59 22.03 -6.82
C PRO A 44 -0.78 22.58 -5.38
N ARG A 45 -2.01 22.70 -4.92
CA ARG A 45 -2.35 23.24 -3.59
C ARG A 45 -3.07 22.21 -2.70
N THR A 46 -2.70 20.95 -2.82
CA THR A 46 -3.32 19.86 -2.03
C THR A 46 -2.26 19.22 -1.12
N TYR A 47 -2.54 19.17 0.17
CA TYR A 47 -1.76 18.36 1.11
C TYR A 47 -2.13 16.88 0.89
N VAL A 48 -1.13 16.01 0.77
CA VAL A 48 -1.36 14.59 0.52
C VAL A 48 -0.54 13.74 1.49
N ALA A 49 -1.18 12.77 2.12
CA ALA A 49 -0.47 11.78 2.92
C ALA A 49 -0.92 10.36 2.56
N GLN A 50 0.02 9.43 2.60
CA GLN A 50 -0.23 8.00 2.51
C GLN A 50 0.37 7.35 3.75
N THR A 51 -0.45 6.64 4.52
CA THR A 51 -0.08 6.12 5.83
C THR A 51 -0.75 4.78 6.12
N THR A 52 -0.44 4.17 7.25
CA THR A 52 -1.08 2.91 7.68
C THR A 52 -1.48 2.95 9.15
N CYS A 53 -2.40 2.09 9.54
CA CYS A 53 -2.80 1.91 10.94
C CYS A 53 -1.68 1.35 11.84
N ALA A 54 -0.61 0.78 11.26
CA ALA A 54 0.53 0.24 12.01
C ALA A 54 1.63 1.28 12.29
N HIS A 55 1.61 2.44 11.63
CA HIS A 55 2.61 3.49 11.74
C HIS A 55 2.02 4.73 12.41
N MET A 56 1.61 4.60 13.68
CA MET A 56 0.84 5.61 14.42
C MET A 56 1.51 6.98 14.45
N ASN A 57 2.82 7.06 14.66
CA ASN A 57 3.53 8.34 14.67
C ASN A 57 3.47 9.04 13.31
N HIS A 58 3.57 8.27 12.22
CA HIS A 58 3.41 8.80 10.87
C HIS A 58 1.96 9.21 10.62
N PHE A 59 1.00 8.42 11.08
CA PHE A 59 -0.43 8.73 10.98
C PHE A 59 -0.77 10.04 11.68
N TYR A 60 -0.34 10.22 12.94
CA TYR A 60 -0.55 11.48 13.67
C TYR A 60 0.07 12.68 12.95
N LYS A 61 1.30 12.54 12.47
CA LYS A 61 1.98 13.58 11.70
C LYS A 61 1.19 13.97 10.44
N ALA A 62 0.68 12.98 9.73
CA ALA A 62 -0.14 13.18 8.53
C ALA A 62 -1.44 13.93 8.84
N VAL A 63 -2.14 13.53 9.91
CA VAL A 63 -3.40 14.16 10.31
C VAL A 63 -3.19 15.59 10.80
N LEU A 64 -2.22 15.81 11.69
CA LEU A 64 -1.93 17.15 12.20
C LEU A 64 -1.50 18.10 11.08
N GLY A 65 -0.63 17.65 10.18
CA GLY A 65 -0.23 18.45 9.02
C GLY A 65 -1.37 18.79 8.09
N ALA A 66 -2.34 17.87 7.93
CA ALA A 66 -3.55 18.12 7.14
C ALA A 66 -4.49 19.13 7.80
N LEU A 67 -4.63 19.08 9.14
CA LEU A 67 -5.45 20.04 9.90
C LEU A 67 -4.86 21.45 9.93
N GLU A 68 -3.52 21.55 9.92
CA GLU A 68 -2.81 22.82 9.87
C GLU A 68 -2.74 23.43 8.46
N PHE A 69 -3.10 22.67 7.43
CA PHE A 69 -3.00 23.11 6.05
C PHE A 69 -4.25 23.91 5.65
N ASP A 70 -4.05 25.14 5.20
CA ASP A 70 -5.12 25.98 4.66
C ASP A 70 -5.40 25.63 3.19
N GLY A 71 -6.17 24.57 2.99
CA GLY A 71 -6.51 24.05 1.67
C GLY A 71 -7.02 22.61 1.70
N PRO A 72 -7.26 22.02 0.53
CA PRO A 72 -7.70 20.63 0.43
C PRO A 72 -6.59 19.68 0.91
N ALA A 73 -6.98 18.66 1.67
CA ALA A 73 -6.10 17.61 2.16
C ALA A 73 -6.67 16.22 1.87
N ILE A 74 -5.81 15.30 1.45
CA ILE A 74 -6.17 13.89 1.22
C ILE A 74 -5.23 13.00 2.03
N ILE A 75 -5.80 12.14 2.85
CA ILE A 75 -5.08 11.10 3.59
C ILE A 75 -5.56 9.74 3.10
N SER A 76 -4.67 8.98 2.46
CA SER A 76 -4.88 7.59 2.09
C SER A 76 -4.29 6.69 3.17
N CYS A 77 -5.15 6.01 3.92
CA CYS A 77 -4.72 5.11 4.99
C CYS A 77 -4.92 3.65 4.57
N TYR A 78 -3.82 2.87 4.58
CA TYR A 78 -3.93 1.43 4.38
C TYR A 78 -4.48 0.75 5.63
N THR A 79 -5.50 -0.05 5.41
CA THR A 79 -6.04 -0.99 6.38
C THR A 79 -6.44 -2.28 5.67
N THR A 80 -6.36 -3.39 6.34
CA THR A 80 -6.79 -4.69 5.77
C THR A 80 -8.31 -4.81 5.82
N CYS A 81 -8.86 -5.52 4.83
CA CYS A 81 -10.19 -6.09 4.89
C CYS A 81 -10.01 -7.59 5.11
N GLN A 82 -10.03 -8.04 6.35
CA GLN A 82 -9.66 -9.41 6.71
C GLN A 82 -10.37 -10.48 5.87
N PRO A 83 -11.73 -10.48 5.76
CA PRO A 83 -12.40 -11.54 5.00
C PRO A 83 -12.14 -11.47 3.49
N GLU A 84 -12.00 -10.28 2.92
CA GLU A 84 -11.87 -10.13 1.46
C GLU A 84 -10.41 -10.16 0.99
N HIS A 85 -9.48 -9.73 1.84
CA HIS A 85 -8.06 -9.88 1.55
C HIS A 85 -7.53 -11.26 1.96
N GLY A 86 -8.32 -12.06 2.69
CA GLY A 86 -7.91 -13.38 3.17
C GLY A 86 -6.79 -13.28 4.21
N VAL A 87 -6.89 -12.32 5.12
CA VAL A 87 -5.95 -12.07 6.22
C VAL A 87 -6.63 -12.44 7.53
N ALA A 88 -5.94 -13.10 8.45
CA ALA A 88 -6.48 -13.44 9.76
C ALA A 88 -6.81 -12.17 10.58
N ASP A 89 -7.85 -12.24 11.42
CA ASP A 89 -8.39 -11.09 12.15
C ASP A 89 -7.36 -10.40 13.05
N ASN A 90 -6.45 -11.16 13.64
CA ASN A 90 -5.39 -10.66 14.51
C ASN A 90 -4.15 -10.13 13.76
N MET A 91 -4.10 -10.24 12.43
CA MET A 91 -2.93 -9.89 11.61
C MET A 91 -2.99 -8.51 10.97
N ALA A 92 -4.03 -7.71 11.25
CA ALA A 92 -4.22 -6.42 10.59
C ALA A 92 -3.02 -5.47 10.71
N THR A 93 -2.45 -5.37 11.91
CA THR A 93 -1.30 -4.50 12.18
C THR A 93 -0.02 -5.03 11.52
N ASP A 94 0.21 -6.33 11.60
CA ASP A 94 1.41 -6.95 11.00
C ASP A 94 1.35 -6.87 9.47
N GLN A 95 0.17 -7.08 8.90
CA GLN A 95 -0.05 -6.90 7.46
C GLN A 95 0.17 -5.46 7.01
N ALA A 96 -0.25 -4.48 7.80
CA ALA A 96 -0.02 -3.08 7.52
C ALA A 96 1.47 -2.68 7.62
N ARG A 97 2.24 -3.31 8.52
CA ARG A 97 3.70 -3.17 8.56
C ARG A 97 4.33 -3.80 7.33
N LEU A 98 3.97 -5.04 7.02
CA LEU A 98 4.50 -5.75 5.87
C LEU A 98 4.24 -4.99 4.57
N ALA A 99 3.07 -4.33 4.42
CA ALA A 99 2.78 -3.49 3.26
C ALA A 99 3.78 -2.35 3.07
N VAL A 100 4.28 -1.75 4.16
CA VAL A 100 5.32 -0.71 4.11
C VAL A 100 6.70 -1.31 3.90
N ASP A 101 7.04 -2.34 4.65
CA ASP A 101 8.37 -2.99 4.60
C ASP A 101 8.68 -3.58 3.22
N THR A 102 7.67 -4.08 2.53
CA THR A 102 7.76 -4.61 1.16
C THR A 102 7.49 -3.57 0.07
N ARG A 103 7.26 -2.32 0.44
CA ARG A 103 6.92 -1.20 -0.48
C ARG A 103 5.62 -1.41 -1.27
N ALA A 104 4.78 -2.36 -0.88
CA ALA A 104 3.45 -2.53 -1.47
C ALA A 104 2.58 -1.29 -1.25
N PHE A 105 2.77 -0.62 -0.11
CA PHE A 105 2.10 0.63 0.23
C PHE A 105 3.03 1.55 1.02
N PRO A 106 3.90 2.34 0.34
CA PRO A 106 4.89 3.17 1.01
C PRO A 106 4.25 4.34 1.77
N LEU A 107 4.89 4.75 2.85
CA LEU A 107 4.54 5.97 3.57
C LEU A 107 4.98 7.20 2.77
N LEU A 108 4.15 8.24 2.75
CA LEU A 108 4.53 9.54 2.21
C LEU A 108 3.76 10.69 2.87
N ILE A 109 4.38 11.86 2.89
CA ILE A 109 3.71 13.14 3.14
C ILE A 109 4.18 14.11 2.06
N TYR A 110 3.24 14.68 1.33
CA TYR A 110 3.46 15.77 0.40
C TYR A 110 2.83 17.04 0.96
N ASP A 111 3.65 18.01 1.27
CA ASP A 111 3.24 19.30 1.83
C ASP A 111 3.67 20.44 0.89
N PRO A 112 2.73 21.09 0.19
CA PRO A 112 3.03 22.18 -0.74
C PRO A 112 3.76 23.38 -0.11
N ARG A 113 3.70 23.53 1.21
CA ARG A 113 4.36 24.63 1.95
C ARG A 113 5.87 24.45 2.07
N LYS A 114 6.40 23.24 1.80
CA LYS A 114 7.82 22.90 2.06
C LYS A 114 8.79 23.37 0.98
N GLY A 115 8.30 23.86 -0.15
CA GLY A 115 9.15 24.38 -1.20
C GLY A 115 8.47 24.43 -2.57
N ASP A 116 9.24 24.64 -3.63
CA ASP A 116 8.72 24.80 -4.98
C ASP A 116 8.81 23.51 -5.81
N THR A 117 9.73 22.63 -5.44
CA THR A 117 9.95 21.37 -6.16
C THR A 117 9.24 20.19 -5.48
N ILE A 118 8.91 19.15 -6.26
CA ILE A 118 8.35 17.90 -5.70
C ILE A 118 9.27 17.30 -4.64
N ARG A 119 10.58 17.39 -4.86
CA ARG A 119 11.59 16.84 -3.93
C ARG A 119 11.53 17.52 -2.55
N GLU A 120 11.32 18.82 -2.50
CA GLU A 120 11.20 19.57 -1.24
C GLU A 120 9.88 19.29 -0.53
N ARG A 121 8.81 19.10 -1.30
CA ARG A 121 7.45 18.86 -0.79
C ARG A 121 7.21 17.43 -0.31
N LEU A 122 7.96 16.45 -0.86
CA LEU A 122 7.74 15.02 -0.61
C LEU A 122 8.69 14.49 0.46
N SER A 123 8.11 13.95 1.53
CA SER A 123 8.81 13.17 2.55
C SER A 123 8.44 11.70 2.44
N LEU A 124 9.45 10.84 2.36
CA LEU A 124 9.32 9.38 2.39
C LEU A 124 9.83 8.79 3.71
N GLN A 125 9.93 9.62 4.74
CA GLN A 125 10.43 9.20 6.06
C GLN A 125 9.58 8.07 6.65
N GLY A 126 10.22 7.06 7.17
CA GLY A 126 9.58 5.88 7.79
C GLY A 126 9.52 4.65 6.89
N ASN A 127 9.88 4.78 5.60
CA ASN A 127 10.04 3.64 4.71
C ASN A 127 11.41 2.99 4.84
N PRO A 128 11.57 1.72 4.42
CA PRO A 128 12.87 1.10 4.19
C PRO A 128 13.71 1.87 3.17
N ALA A 129 15.02 1.60 3.15
CA ALA A 129 15.93 2.24 2.20
C ALA A 129 15.48 2.05 0.75
N VAL A 130 15.42 3.15 -0.02
CA VAL A 130 14.82 3.16 -1.36
C VAL A 130 15.67 2.54 -2.47
N ASN A 131 16.95 2.32 -2.19
CA ASN A 131 17.94 1.76 -3.13
C ASN A 131 18.02 0.23 -3.10
N GLU A 132 17.19 -0.43 -2.30
CA GLU A 132 17.13 -1.89 -2.20
C GLU A 132 15.76 -2.40 -2.63
N ASP A 133 15.70 -3.57 -3.26
CA ASP A 133 14.45 -4.19 -3.70
C ASP A 133 13.71 -4.91 -2.57
N TRP A 134 14.39 -5.17 -1.46
CA TRP A 134 13.87 -5.82 -0.27
C TRP A 134 14.22 -5.04 1.00
N TRP A 135 13.54 -5.36 2.06
CA TRP A 135 13.87 -4.88 3.39
C TRP A 135 14.37 -6.02 4.27
N THR A 136 15.46 -5.79 4.96
CA THR A 136 16.00 -6.72 5.96
C THR A 136 15.61 -6.23 7.35
N ASN A 137 14.88 -7.06 8.09
CA ASN A 137 14.52 -6.75 9.47
C ASN A 137 15.79 -6.70 10.33
N PRO A 138 16.14 -5.55 10.94
CA PRO A 138 17.38 -5.40 11.70
C PRO A 138 17.44 -6.26 12.96
N LYS A 139 16.29 -6.75 13.46
CA LYS A 139 16.24 -7.59 14.66
C LYS A 139 16.34 -9.08 14.36
N THR A 140 15.75 -9.52 13.26
CA THR A 140 15.66 -10.95 12.91
C THR A 140 16.58 -11.36 11.77
N GLY A 141 17.10 -10.40 11.00
CA GLY A 141 17.85 -10.66 9.77
C GLY A 141 16.99 -11.20 8.61
N GLN A 142 15.67 -11.31 8.81
CA GLN A 142 14.75 -11.77 7.78
C GLN A 142 14.58 -10.72 6.69
N GLN A 143 14.75 -11.12 5.44
CA GLN A 143 14.43 -10.32 4.27
C GLN A 143 12.96 -10.49 3.91
N VAL A 144 12.30 -9.40 3.50
CA VAL A 144 10.94 -9.40 2.99
C VAL A 144 10.85 -8.56 1.72
N ASP A 145 10.07 -9.03 0.76
CA ASP A 145 9.81 -8.37 -0.50
C ASP A 145 8.31 -8.33 -0.84
N PHE A 146 7.97 -7.86 -2.03
CA PHE A 146 6.57 -7.82 -2.47
C PHE A 146 5.93 -9.21 -2.58
N ILE A 147 6.71 -10.25 -2.84
CA ILE A 147 6.21 -11.63 -2.91
C ILE A 147 5.71 -12.09 -1.54
N ASP A 148 6.41 -11.71 -0.46
CA ASP A 148 5.98 -12.02 0.91
C ASP A 148 4.66 -11.34 1.25
N PHE A 149 4.51 -10.06 0.86
CA PHE A 149 3.24 -9.35 1.01
C PHE A 149 2.12 -10.05 0.22
N ALA A 150 2.35 -10.37 -1.05
CA ALA A 150 1.35 -11.03 -1.88
C ALA A 150 0.99 -12.43 -1.34
N ARG A 151 1.99 -13.20 -0.90
CA ARG A 151 1.77 -14.54 -0.32
C ARG A 151 0.93 -14.51 0.95
N SER A 152 1.05 -13.45 1.76
CA SER A 152 0.32 -13.30 3.01
C SER A 152 -1.16 -12.92 2.84
N GLU A 153 -1.62 -12.66 1.63
CA GLU A 153 -2.99 -12.27 1.35
C GLU A 153 -3.70 -13.22 0.38
N GLY A 154 -4.81 -13.81 0.79
CA GLY A 154 -5.58 -14.78 0.00
C GLY A 154 -6.05 -14.23 -1.36
N ARG A 155 -6.19 -12.91 -1.51
CA ARG A 155 -6.54 -12.28 -2.79
C ARG A 155 -5.52 -12.49 -3.91
N PHE A 156 -4.31 -12.91 -3.59
CA PHE A 156 -3.26 -13.27 -4.55
C PHE A 156 -3.05 -14.79 -4.66
N GLY A 157 -3.88 -15.59 -4.00
CA GLY A 157 -3.68 -17.03 -3.89
C GLY A 157 -3.55 -17.79 -5.22
N LYS A 158 -4.08 -17.25 -6.34
CA LYS A 158 -3.93 -17.87 -7.67
C LYS A 158 -2.49 -17.78 -8.24
N HIS A 159 -1.66 -16.93 -7.67
CA HIS A 159 -0.27 -16.74 -8.09
C HIS A 159 0.71 -17.64 -7.33
N PHE A 160 0.20 -18.49 -6.45
CA PHE A 160 1.03 -19.38 -5.61
C PHE A 160 0.57 -20.83 -5.73
N ASP A 161 1.53 -21.76 -5.69
CA ASP A 161 1.26 -23.19 -5.57
C ASP A 161 0.84 -23.57 -4.14
N LYS A 162 0.57 -24.86 -3.91
CA LYS A 162 0.15 -25.36 -2.58
C LYS A 162 1.27 -25.25 -1.52
N GLN A 163 2.50 -25.08 -1.93
CA GLN A 163 3.68 -24.88 -1.08
C GLN A 163 3.95 -23.38 -0.83
N GLY A 164 3.19 -22.47 -1.48
CA GLY A 164 3.37 -21.04 -1.37
C GLY A 164 4.47 -20.47 -2.26
N ASN A 165 4.96 -21.22 -3.24
CA ASN A 165 5.92 -20.70 -4.22
C ASN A 165 5.18 -19.97 -5.34
N PRO A 166 5.76 -18.89 -5.90
CA PRO A 166 5.18 -18.23 -7.06
C PRO A 166 5.00 -19.21 -8.22
N SER A 167 3.79 -19.26 -8.77
CA SER A 167 3.50 -20.06 -9.95
C SER A 167 4.06 -19.36 -11.19
N PRO A 168 4.73 -20.08 -12.12
CA PRO A 168 5.07 -19.51 -13.41
C PRO A 168 3.78 -19.15 -14.14
N THR A 169 3.63 -17.92 -14.56
CA THR A 169 2.54 -17.42 -15.41
C THR A 169 2.88 -17.58 -16.87
#